data_21fddc346e8ca76cc011d01ac0e2d712
#
_entry.id   21fddc346e8ca76cc011d01ac0e2d712
#
_cell.length_a   1.000
_cell.length_b   1.000
_cell.length_c   1.000
_cell.angle_alpha   90.00
_cell.angle_beta   90.00
_cell.angle_gamma   90.00
#
_symmetry.space_group_name_H-M   'P 1'
#
loop_
_entity.id
_entity.type
_entity.pdbx_description
1 polymer ?
#
loop_
_entity_poly.entity_id
_entity_poly.type
_entity_poly.pdbx_seq_one_letter_code
_entity_poly.pdbx_strand_id
1 'polypeptide(L)'
;MSTVDTFKQGLWSNFGAAMDMLKNAIVLCPDELWNREKKFFYMTYHVTIFLDYYLSNPVTSFHPVLPYTITDENKLPAEAIDDVVPDKFYSKQEILDYLSVIRKKCRELITRATEDQLNKRWIEADQTTMHGLCPSIVKDYTVLEILFYNLRHVQHHVGQLNLMLRQKINKAPGWLSQVD
;
A
#
# COMPACT_ATOMS: atom_id res chain seq x y z
N MET A 1 26.59 -14.75 2.27
CA MET A 1 25.49 -13.78 2.37
C MET A 1 25.59 -13.14 3.73
N SER A 2 25.57 -11.81 3.81
CA SER A 2 25.61 -11.12 5.11
C SER A 2 24.26 -11.26 5.82
N THR A 3 24.22 -11.01 7.15
CA THR A 3 22.97 -10.98 7.92
C THR A 3 21.99 -9.94 7.32
N VAL A 4 22.51 -8.79 6.87
CA VAL A 4 21.73 -7.73 6.23
C VAL A 4 21.12 -8.21 4.92
N ASP A 5 21.87 -8.96 4.10
CA ASP A 5 21.35 -9.51 2.84
C ASP A 5 20.24 -10.54 3.08
N THR A 6 20.43 -11.43 4.04
CA THR A 6 19.43 -12.43 4.43
C THR A 6 18.15 -11.74 4.92
N PHE A 7 18.30 -10.69 5.73
CA PHE A 7 17.19 -9.89 6.23
C PHE A 7 16.43 -9.19 5.09
N LYS A 8 17.14 -8.52 4.17
CA LYS A 8 16.53 -7.83 3.01
C LYS A 8 15.80 -8.80 2.10
N GLN A 9 16.36 -10.00 1.87
CA GLN A 9 15.69 -11.05 1.10
C GLN A 9 14.41 -11.51 1.80
N GLY A 10 14.46 -11.79 3.11
CA GLY A 10 13.27 -12.17 3.87
C GLY A 10 12.20 -11.10 3.88
N LEU A 11 12.58 -9.83 4.05
CA LEU A 11 11.64 -8.71 3.99
C LEU A 11 10.99 -8.60 2.61
N TRP A 12 11.80 -8.67 1.53
CA TRP A 12 11.28 -8.62 0.17
C TRP A 12 10.33 -9.79 -0.13
N SER A 13 10.71 -11.02 0.18
CA SER A 13 9.91 -12.21 -0.12
C SER A 13 8.53 -12.13 0.55
N ASN A 14 8.46 -11.61 1.78
CA ASN A 14 7.18 -11.42 2.49
C ASN A 14 6.39 -10.21 1.97
N PHE A 15 7.07 -9.09 1.71
CA PHE A 15 6.39 -7.89 1.21
C PHE A 15 5.86 -8.10 -0.20
N GLY A 16 6.66 -8.72 -1.08
CA GLY A 16 6.22 -9.11 -2.42
C GLY A 16 4.99 -10.02 -2.39
N ALA A 17 4.98 -11.01 -1.49
CA ALA A 17 3.81 -11.88 -1.29
C ALA A 17 2.57 -11.10 -0.86
N ALA A 18 2.70 -10.15 0.06
CA ALA A 18 1.59 -9.30 0.49
C ALA A 18 1.01 -8.47 -0.67
N MET A 19 1.87 -7.90 -1.52
CA MET A 19 1.44 -7.15 -2.72
C MET A 19 0.80 -8.07 -3.77
N ASP A 20 1.33 -9.28 -3.98
CA ASP A 20 0.75 -10.25 -4.91
C ASP A 20 -0.61 -10.77 -4.39
N MET A 21 -0.79 -10.90 -3.08
CA MET A 21 -2.10 -11.18 -2.49
C MET A 21 -3.09 -10.03 -2.69
N LEU A 22 -2.65 -8.77 -2.57
CA LEU A 22 -3.47 -7.59 -2.91
C LEU A 22 -3.90 -7.64 -4.38
N LYS A 23 -2.94 -7.83 -5.29
CA LYS A 23 -3.20 -8.00 -6.72
C LYS A 23 -4.24 -9.09 -6.98
N ASN A 24 -4.07 -10.26 -6.36
CA ASN A 24 -4.96 -11.40 -6.55
C ASN A 24 -6.38 -11.11 -6.04
N ALA A 25 -6.54 -10.35 -4.95
CA ALA A 25 -7.85 -9.91 -4.46
C ALA A 25 -8.53 -8.97 -5.47
N ILE A 26 -7.79 -8.03 -6.07
CA ILE A 26 -8.32 -7.11 -7.09
C ILE A 26 -8.73 -7.89 -8.36
N VAL A 27 -7.88 -8.80 -8.83
CA VAL A 27 -8.16 -9.62 -10.03
C VAL A 27 -9.38 -10.52 -9.82
N LEU A 28 -9.51 -11.12 -8.63
CA LEU A 28 -10.63 -12.01 -8.31
C LEU A 28 -11.96 -11.28 -8.16
N CYS A 29 -11.94 -9.98 -7.81
CA CYS A 29 -13.15 -9.17 -7.68
C CYS A 29 -13.85 -9.08 -9.05
N PRO A 30 -15.11 -9.56 -9.22
CA PRO A 30 -15.85 -9.37 -10.47
C PRO A 30 -16.05 -7.89 -10.79
N ASP A 31 -16.11 -7.55 -12.08
CA ASP A 31 -16.32 -6.15 -12.51
C ASP A 31 -17.64 -5.57 -12.01
N GLU A 32 -18.68 -6.40 -11.95
CA GLU A 32 -19.96 -6.02 -11.37
C GLU A 32 -19.86 -5.64 -9.90
N LEU A 33 -19.08 -6.41 -9.13
CA LEU A 33 -18.82 -6.14 -7.71
C LEU A 33 -17.97 -4.89 -7.55
N TRP A 34 -16.90 -4.74 -8.34
CA TRP A 34 -16.03 -3.56 -8.35
C TRP A 34 -16.82 -2.26 -8.54
N ASN A 35 -17.74 -2.25 -9.53
CA ASN A 35 -18.51 -1.07 -9.85
C ASN A 35 -19.63 -0.76 -8.84
N ARG A 36 -20.18 -1.78 -8.18
CA ARG A 36 -21.31 -1.64 -7.24
C ARG A 36 -20.86 -1.47 -5.80
N GLU A 37 -19.84 -2.21 -5.37
CA GLU A 37 -19.38 -2.22 -3.99
C GLU A 37 -18.24 -1.21 -3.81
N LYS A 38 -18.62 0.07 -3.72
CA LYS A 38 -17.67 1.18 -3.63
C LYS A 38 -16.68 1.04 -2.46
N LYS A 39 -17.09 0.42 -1.36
CA LYS A 39 -16.20 0.17 -0.21
C LYS A 39 -15.00 -0.70 -0.58
N PHE A 40 -15.19 -1.70 -1.48
CA PHE A 40 -14.07 -2.51 -1.99
C PHE A 40 -13.08 -1.66 -2.79
N PHE A 41 -13.60 -0.78 -3.65
CA PHE A 41 -12.78 0.16 -4.41
C PHE A 41 -12.03 1.14 -3.50
N TYR A 42 -12.73 1.82 -2.57
CA TYR A 42 -12.08 2.78 -1.66
C TYR A 42 -11.00 2.13 -0.80
N MET A 43 -11.24 0.93 -0.28
CA MET A 43 -10.24 0.18 0.49
C MET A 43 -9.03 -0.20 -0.38
N THR A 44 -9.27 -0.64 -1.60
CA THR A 44 -8.19 -0.97 -2.56
C THR A 44 -7.38 0.26 -2.91
N TYR A 45 -8.02 1.39 -3.15
CA TYR A 45 -7.35 2.65 -3.43
C TYR A 45 -6.52 3.13 -2.22
N HIS A 46 -7.13 3.15 -1.03
CA HIS A 46 -6.47 3.51 0.21
C HIS A 46 -5.17 2.71 0.42
N VAL A 47 -5.24 1.39 0.37
CA VAL A 47 -4.05 0.56 0.56
C VAL A 47 -2.99 0.81 -0.51
N THR A 48 -3.40 1.06 -1.77
CA THR A 48 -2.47 1.29 -2.88
C THR A 48 -1.75 2.64 -2.75
N ILE A 49 -2.47 3.71 -2.41
CA ILE A 49 -1.88 5.05 -2.27
C ILE A 49 -0.92 5.12 -1.08
N PHE A 50 -1.31 4.57 0.07
CA PHE A 50 -0.45 4.53 1.24
C PHE A 50 0.73 3.58 1.07
N LEU A 51 0.56 2.47 0.34
CA LEU A 51 1.66 1.59 -0.02
C LEU A 51 2.75 2.36 -0.77
N ASP A 52 2.41 3.16 -1.78
CA ASP A 52 3.37 3.98 -2.52
C ASP A 52 3.97 5.10 -1.66
N TYR A 53 3.14 5.77 -0.86
CA TYR A 53 3.57 6.85 0.01
C TYR A 53 4.67 6.40 0.98
N TYR A 54 4.44 5.30 1.70
CA TYR A 54 5.41 4.75 2.66
C TYR A 54 6.67 4.14 2.01
N LEU A 55 6.65 3.89 0.71
CA LEU A 55 7.82 3.51 -0.08
C LEU A 55 8.56 4.70 -0.69
N SER A 56 8.08 5.92 -0.49
CA SER A 56 8.75 7.11 -1.01
C SER A 56 9.87 7.55 -0.06
N ASN A 57 11.10 7.50 -0.56
CA ASN A 57 12.29 7.92 0.18
C ASN A 57 13.29 8.57 -0.78
N PRO A 58 13.53 9.90 -0.67
CA PRO A 58 12.86 10.82 0.25
C PRO A 58 11.35 10.97 -0.04
N VAL A 59 10.58 11.40 0.96
CA VAL A 59 9.12 11.66 0.83
C VAL A 59 8.82 12.69 -0.26
N THR A 60 9.72 13.64 -0.51
CA THR A 60 9.63 14.63 -1.60
C THR A 60 9.52 13.98 -2.99
N SER A 61 9.90 12.72 -3.15
CA SER A 61 9.77 11.97 -4.41
C SER A 61 8.38 11.35 -4.62
N PHE A 62 7.45 11.53 -3.68
CA PHE A 62 6.11 10.99 -3.81
C PHE A 62 5.28 11.77 -4.85
N HIS A 63 4.97 11.11 -5.95
CA HIS A 63 4.14 11.63 -7.03
C HIS A 63 3.20 10.51 -7.50
N PRO A 64 2.01 10.38 -6.90
CA PRO A 64 1.10 9.28 -7.20
C PRO A 64 0.57 9.37 -8.62
N VAL A 65 0.55 8.25 -9.32
CA VAL A 65 -0.03 8.13 -10.67
C VAL A 65 -1.55 8.29 -10.64
N LEU A 66 -2.17 7.91 -9.53
CA LEU A 66 -3.60 8.03 -9.30
C LEU A 66 -3.86 9.13 -8.26
N PRO A 67 -4.17 10.36 -8.67
CA PRO A 67 -4.34 11.50 -7.79
C PRO A 67 -5.43 11.33 -6.72
N TYR A 68 -5.26 12.04 -5.62
CA TYR A 68 -6.18 12.07 -4.48
C TYR A 68 -6.47 13.51 -4.04
N THR A 69 -7.53 13.66 -3.27
CA THR A 69 -7.86 14.88 -2.55
C THR A 69 -7.98 14.58 -1.06
N ILE A 70 -7.42 15.44 -0.21
CA ILE A 70 -7.70 15.40 1.23
C ILE A 70 -9.06 16.06 1.44
N THR A 71 -10.00 15.28 1.93
CA THR A 71 -11.41 15.68 2.02
C THR A 71 -11.79 15.95 3.49
N ASP A 72 -12.51 17.04 3.71
CA ASP A 72 -13.06 17.38 5.03
C ASP A 72 -13.92 16.23 5.58
N GLU A 73 -13.78 15.91 6.87
CA GLU A 73 -14.47 14.79 7.52
C GLU A 73 -16.00 14.82 7.32
N ASN A 74 -16.59 16.02 7.26
CA ASN A 74 -18.03 16.20 7.05
C ASN A 74 -18.48 15.98 5.59
N LYS A 75 -17.54 15.81 4.65
CA LYS A 75 -17.79 15.63 3.22
C LYS A 75 -17.31 14.27 2.71
N LEU A 76 -16.86 13.39 3.59
CA LEU A 76 -16.37 12.08 3.22
C LEU A 76 -17.47 11.24 2.60
N PRO A 77 -17.20 10.54 1.48
CA PRO A 77 -18.07 9.46 1.02
C PRO A 77 -18.28 8.42 2.11
N ALA A 78 -19.48 7.89 2.25
CA ALA A 78 -19.82 6.91 3.29
C ALA A 78 -18.95 5.63 3.22
N GLU A 79 -18.43 5.32 2.04
CA GLU A 79 -17.58 4.15 1.80
C GLU A 79 -16.07 4.45 1.92
N ALA A 80 -15.67 5.71 2.08
CA ALA A 80 -14.28 6.09 2.25
C ALA A 80 -13.69 5.46 3.53
N ILE A 81 -12.40 5.18 3.49
CA ILE A 81 -11.67 4.58 4.63
C ILE A 81 -11.14 5.67 5.56
N ASP A 82 -10.72 6.79 4.97
CA ASP A 82 -10.19 7.98 5.63
C ASP A 82 -10.42 9.23 4.76
N ASP A 83 -9.73 10.32 5.06
CA ASP A 83 -9.79 11.60 4.36
C ASP A 83 -9.05 11.63 3.01
N VAL A 84 -8.32 10.57 2.67
CA VAL A 84 -7.60 10.42 1.40
C VAL A 84 -8.54 9.82 0.34
N VAL A 85 -9.20 10.67 -0.40
CA VAL A 85 -10.24 10.29 -1.36
C VAL A 85 -9.70 10.35 -2.78
N PRO A 86 -9.91 9.30 -3.63
CA PRO A 86 -9.52 9.34 -5.03
C PRO A 86 -10.28 10.42 -5.80
N ASP A 87 -9.60 11.11 -6.72
CA ASP A 87 -10.22 12.19 -7.53
C ASP A 87 -11.30 11.67 -8.49
N LYS A 88 -11.26 10.40 -8.82
CA LYS A 88 -12.28 9.71 -9.62
C LYS A 88 -12.38 8.24 -9.24
N PHE A 89 -13.40 7.57 -9.75
CA PHE A 89 -13.49 6.11 -9.70
C PHE A 89 -12.55 5.51 -10.76
N TYR A 90 -11.44 4.89 -10.30
CA TYR A 90 -10.47 4.23 -11.16
C TYR A 90 -10.90 2.81 -11.51
N SER A 91 -10.60 2.37 -12.72
CA SER A 91 -10.78 0.97 -13.13
C SER A 91 -9.82 0.04 -12.39
N LYS A 92 -10.18 -1.25 -12.35
CA LYS A 92 -9.27 -2.29 -11.82
C LYS A 92 -7.91 -2.27 -12.52
N GLN A 93 -7.90 -2.05 -13.84
CA GLN A 93 -6.66 -2.04 -14.61
C GLN A 93 -5.75 -0.87 -14.23
N GLU A 94 -6.30 0.35 -14.05
CA GLU A 94 -5.52 1.50 -13.58
C GLU A 94 -4.86 1.22 -12.21
N ILE A 95 -5.59 0.60 -11.29
CA ILE A 95 -5.04 0.22 -9.97
C ILE A 95 -3.97 -0.87 -10.11
N LEU A 96 -4.20 -1.89 -10.94
CA LEU A 96 -3.24 -2.99 -11.15
C LEU A 96 -1.94 -2.51 -11.83
N ASP A 97 -2.04 -1.61 -12.79
CA ASP A 97 -0.88 -1.01 -13.45
C ASP A 97 -0.05 -0.19 -12.45
N TYR A 98 -0.72 0.61 -11.63
CA TYR A 98 -0.05 1.36 -10.57
C TYR A 98 0.60 0.43 -9.54
N LEU A 99 -0.10 -0.59 -9.09
CA LEU A 99 0.45 -1.58 -8.15
C LEU A 99 1.69 -2.29 -8.71
N SER A 100 1.75 -2.52 -10.02
CA SER A 100 2.93 -3.07 -10.69
C SER A 100 4.14 -2.16 -10.58
N VAL A 101 3.95 -0.85 -10.76
CA VAL A 101 5.01 0.17 -10.58
C VAL A 101 5.49 0.20 -9.13
N ILE A 102 4.54 0.21 -8.19
CA ILE A 102 4.84 0.23 -6.74
C ILE A 102 5.62 -1.03 -6.33
N ARG A 103 5.24 -2.20 -6.86
CA ARG A 103 5.93 -3.47 -6.58
C ARG A 103 7.40 -3.42 -6.98
N LYS A 104 7.70 -2.87 -8.15
CA LYS A 104 9.08 -2.66 -8.62
C LYS A 104 9.83 -1.69 -7.70
N LYS A 105 9.22 -0.55 -7.37
CA LYS A 105 9.78 0.44 -6.44
C LYS A 105 10.11 -0.19 -5.08
N CYS A 106 9.21 -0.99 -4.52
CA CYS A 106 9.40 -1.68 -3.25
C CYS A 106 10.62 -2.64 -3.31
N ARG A 107 10.69 -3.47 -4.36
CA ARG A 107 11.83 -4.39 -4.55
C ARG A 107 13.15 -3.64 -4.62
N GLU A 108 13.20 -2.60 -5.43
CA GLU A 108 14.41 -1.79 -5.61
C GLU A 108 14.83 -1.11 -4.30
N LEU A 109 13.89 -0.53 -3.55
CA LEU A 109 14.15 0.09 -2.27
C LEU A 109 14.77 -0.92 -1.29
N ILE A 110 14.13 -2.07 -1.09
CA ILE A 110 14.57 -3.07 -0.12
C ILE A 110 15.92 -3.67 -0.54
N THR A 111 16.08 -4.05 -1.82
CA THR A 111 17.29 -4.75 -2.26
C THR A 111 18.53 -3.86 -2.32
N ARG A 112 18.35 -2.57 -2.64
CA ARG A 112 19.46 -1.61 -2.78
C ARG A 112 19.77 -0.84 -1.50
N ALA A 113 18.88 -0.81 -0.51
CA ALA A 113 19.10 -0.08 0.72
C ALA A 113 20.39 -0.54 1.43
N THR A 114 21.19 0.41 1.88
CA THR A 114 22.31 0.16 2.81
C THR A 114 21.78 0.14 4.24
N GLU A 115 22.58 -0.41 5.17
CA GLU A 115 22.26 -0.39 6.59
C GLU A 115 22.03 1.03 7.10
N ASP A 116 22.89 1.96 6.71
CA ASP A 116 22.77 3.37 7.07
C ASP A 116 21.47 3.99 6.56
N GLN A 117 21.05 3.64 5.34
CA GLN A 117 19.77 4.13 4.79
C GLN A 117 18.57 3.56 5.55
N LEU A 118 18.61 2.29 5.94
CA LEU A 118 17.54 1.66 6.71
C LEU A 118 17.38 2.27 8.10
N ASN A 119 18.46 2.74 8.70
CA ASN A 119 18.49 3.36 10.03
C ASN A 119 18.15 4.86 10.04
N LYS A 120 18.11 5.53 8.87
CA LYS A 120 17.70 6.94 8.78
C LYS A 120 16.21 7.11 9.06
N ARG A 121 15.83 8.29 9.55
CA ARG A 121 14.42 8.69 9.59
C ARG A 121 13.83 8.59 8.19
N TRP A 122 12.61 8.08 8.14
CA TRP A 122 11.85 8.00 6.88
C TRP A 122 11.38 9.37 6.40
N ILE A 123 10.93 10.24 7.32
CA ILE A 123 10.40 11.57 7.02
C ILE A 123 10.99 12.61 7.98
N GLU A 124 11.40 13.76 7.47
CA GLU A 124 11.86 14.87 8.29
C GLU A 124 10.69 15.68 8.87
N ALA A 125 10.94 16.41 9.96
CA ALA A 125 9.88 17.11 10.71
C ALA A 125 9.12 18.15 9.86
N ASP A 126 9.81 18.83 8.94
CA ASP A 126 9.24 19.80 8.01
C ASP A 126 8.46 19.17 6.85
N GLN A 127 8.60 17.88 6.64
CA GLN A 127 7.94 17.11 5.56
C GLN A 127 6.65 16.41 6.01
N THR A 128 6.37 16.35 7.31
CA THR A 128 5.26 15.56 7.86
C THR A 128 3.88 15.97 7.35
N THR A 129 3.70 17.21 6.93
CA THR A 129 2.45 17.75 6.38
C THR A 129 2.46 17.91 4.87
N MET A 130 3.58 17.59 4.21
CA MET A 130 3.83 17.91 2.80
C MET A 130 2.76 17.39 1.84
N HIS A 131 2.30 16.17 2.05
CA HIS A 131 1.29 15.51 1.22
C HIS A 131 -0.04 15.27 1.94
N GLY A 132 -0.16 15.69 3.19
CA GLY A 132 -1.32 15.44 4.02
C GLY A 132 -1.52 13.98 4.47
N LEU A 133 -0.58 13.09 4.15
CA LEU A 133 -0.73 11.64 4.33
C LEU A 133 -0.04 11.07 5.57
N CYS A 134 0.86 11.82 6.23
CA CYS A 134 1.65 11.28 7.32
C CYS A 134 0.86 11.14 8.62
N PRO A 135 0.46 9.93 9.02
CA PRO A 135 -0.14 9.73 10.34
C PRO A 135 0.88 10.07 11.44
N SER A 136 0.42 10.72 12.50
CA SER A 136 1.27 11.14 13.64
C SER A 136 2.04 9.96 14.27
N ILE A 137 1.48 8.76 14.20
CA ILE A 137 2.07 7.53 14.78
C ILE A 137 3.33 7.04 14.06
N VAL A 138 3.58 7.46 12.81
CA VAL A 138 4.74 6.98 12.00
C VAL A 138 5.77 8.07 11.72
N LYS A 139 5.53 9.31 12.16
CA LYS A 139 6.40 10.46 11.88
C LYS A 139 7.85 10.29 12.36
N ASP A 140 8.07 9.48 13.40
CA ASP A 140 9.39 9.27 14.00
C ASP A 140 10.05 7.96 13.56
N TYR A 141 9.45 7.22 12.62
CA TYR A 141 9.96 5.93 12.16
C TYR A 141 11.21 6.07 11.30
N THR A 142 12.10 5.10 11.42
CA THR A 142 13.19 4.86 10.47
C THR A 142 12.63 4.28 9.16
N VAL A 143 13.44 4.27 8.11
CA VAL A 143 13.09 3.61 6.84
C VAL A 143 12.76 2.13 7.07
N LEU A 144 13.49 1.45 7.95
CA LEU A 144 13.22 0.07 8.28
C LEU A 144 11.84 -0.11 8.96
N GLU A 145 11.56 0.71 9.96
CA GLU A 145 10.28 0.64 10.69
C GLU A 145 9.09 0.94 9.79
N ILE A 146 9.20 1.92 8.87
CA ILE A 146 8.13 2.22 7.93
C ILE A 146 7.90 1.09 6.92
N LEU A 147 8.95 0.37 6.50
CA LEU A 147 8.80 -0.82 5.65
C LEU A 147 8.00 -1.93 6.34
N PHE A 148 8.28 -2.20 7.62
CA PHE A 148 7.47 -3.17 8.40
C PHE A 148 6.05 -2.68 8.63
N TYR A 149 5.88 -1.41 8.95
CA TYR A 149 4.56 -0.82 9.11
C TYR A 149 3.73 -0.97 7.82
N ASN A 150 4.32 -0.62 6.68
CA ASN A 150 3.69 -0.70 5.38
C ASN A 150 3.32 -2.15 5.00
N LEU A 151 4.22 -3.11 5.22
CA LEU A 151 3.93 -4.53 5.03
C LEU A 151 2.70 -4.97 5.84
N ARG A 152 2.65 -4.61 7.13
CA ARG A 152 1.51 -4.92 8.01
C ARG A 152 0.23 -4.23 7.55
N HIS A 153 0.31 -2.98 7.10
CA HIS A 153 -0.80 -2.22 6.56
C HIS A 153 -1.41 -2.89 5.32
N VAL A 154 -0.57 -3.31 4.36
CA VAL A 154 -1.02 -4.08 3.20
C VAL A 154 -1.70 -5.38 3.61
N GLN A 155 -1.08 -6.17 4.50
CA GLN A 155 -1.65 -7.44 4.98
C GLN A 155 -2.98 -7.26 5.70
N HIS A 156 -3.11 -6.20 6.50
CA HIS A 156 -4.37 -5.87 7.17
C HIS A 156 -5.50 -5.67 6.17
N HIS A 157 -5.29 -4.84 5.16
CA HIS A 157 -6.32 -4.57 4.15
C HIS A 157 -6.56 -5.74 3.19
N VAL A 158 -5.54 -6.52 2.85
CA VAL A 158 -5.73 -7.78 2.12
C VAL A 158 -6.67 -8.73 2.86
N GLY A 159 -6.52 -8.83 4.19
CA GLY A 159 -7.44 -9.63 5.02
C GLY A 159 -8.88 -9.14 4.92
N GLN A 160 -9.11 -7.83 4.96
CA GLN A 160 -10.43 -7.20 4.84
C GLN A 160 -11.03 -7.41 3.43
N LEU A 161 -10.25 -7.18 2.37
CA LEU A 161 -10.68 -7.43 0.99
C LEU A 161 -11.06 -8.89 0.75
N ASN A 162 -10.25 -9.83 1.27
CA ASN A 162 -10.56 -11.25 1.20
C ASN A 162 -11.83 -11.63 1.96
N LEU A 163 -12.09 -11.00 3.12
CA LEU A 163 -13.35 -11.18 3.84
C LEU A 163 -14.54 -10.69 3.02
N MET A 164 -14.43 -9.51 2.40
CA MET A 164 -15.47 -8.96 1.54
C MET A 164 -15.75 -9.89 0.35
N LEU A 165 -14.72 -10.42 -0.31
CA LEU A 165 -14.88 -11.38 -1.41
C LEU A 165 -15.59 -12.66 -0.95
N ARG A 166 -15.21 -13.22 0.22
CA ARG A 166 -15.91 -14.39 0.78
C ARG A 166 -17.39 -14.10 1.03
N GLN A 167 -17.70 -12.94 1.59
CA GLN A 167 -19.09 -12.56 1.88
C GLN A 167 -19.92 -12.30 0.63
N LYS A 168 -19.33 -11.75 -0.43
CA LYS A 168 -20.05 -11.32 -1.63
C LYS A 168 -20.12 -12.39 -2.72
N ILE A 169 -19.06 -13.19 -2.88
CA ILE A 169 -18.94 -14.19 -3.97
C ILE A 169 -18.53 -15.58 -3.48
N ASN A 170 -18.43 -15.78 -2.17
CA ASN A 170 -17.99 -17.04 -1.53
C ASN A 170 -16.62 -17.54 -2.03
N LYS A 171 -15.71 -16.63 -2.39
CA LYS A 171 -14.35 -16.94 -2.86
C LYS A 171 -13.35 -15.96 -2.26
N ALA A 172 -12.10 -16.38 -2.15
CA ALA A 172 -10.95 -15.51 -1.88
C ALA A 172 -9.71 -16.09 -2.56
N PRO A 173 -8.69 -15.29 -2.87
CA PRO A 173 -7.40 -15.80 -3.33
C PRO A 173 -6.77 -16.78 -2.36
N GLY A 174 -5.96 -17.69 -2.88
CA GLY A 174 -5.10 -18.56 -2.08
C GLY A 174 -4.03 -17.76 -1.33
N TRP A 175 -3.55 -18.35 -0.24
CA TRP A 175 -2.43 -17.80 0.51
C TRP A 175 -1.13 -17.88 -0.27
N LEU A 176 -0.35 -16.79 -0.26
CA LEU A 176 1.02 -16.76 -0.73
C LEU A 176 1.93 -16.52 0.48
N SER A 177 2.84 -17.46 0.74
CA SER A 177 3.76 -17.34 1.88
C SER A 177 4.93 -16.41 1.58
N GLN A 178 5.53 -16.56 0.40
CA GLN A 178 6.71 -15.80 -0.05
C GLN A 178 6.73 -15.71 -1.59
N VAL A 179 7.52 -14.76 -2.10
CA VAL A 179 7.89 -14.63 -3.52
C VAL A 179 9.40 -14.61 -3.67
N ASP A 180 9.90 -14.80 -4.90
CA ASP A 180 11.33 -14.73 -5.26
C ASP A 180 11.83 -13.27 -5.41
#